data_93d35fd739572410d7bbe78796f6c658
#
_entry.id   93d35fd739572410d7bbe78796f6c658
#
_cell.length_a   1.000
_cell.length_b   1.000
_cell.length_c   1.000
_cell.angle_alpha   90.00
_cell.angle_beta   90.00
_cell.angle_gamma   90.00
#
_symmetry.space_group_name_H-M   'P 1'
#
loop_
_entity.id
_entity.type
_entity.pdbx_description
1 polymer ?
#
loop_
_entity_poly.entity_id
_entity_poly.type
_entity_poly.pdbx_seq_one_letter_code
_entity_poly.pdbx_strand_id
1 'polypeptide(L)'
;MVEFRKTIPILRIFDVAKAKEFYAGFLGFAVDWEHHFEDNTPAYLQVSRAGLTLHLSEHHGDACPGSTVFVWMTGIEEFQREISGRGYQYLRPGIEATFYDARCVQVIDPFGNRIRFNEDLKAAPAT
;
A
#
# COMPACT_ATOMS: atom_id res chain seq x y z
N MET A 1 -5.18 -12.35 29.38
CA MET A 1 -3.97 -11.70 28.84
C MET A 1 -4.34 -10.96 27.55
N VAL A 2 -3.84 -9.73 27.39
CA VAL A 2 -4.08 -8.97 26.16
C VAL A 2 -3.02 -9.35 25.12
N GLU A 3 -3.44 -9.51 23.87
CA GLU A 3 -2.55 -9.81 22.75
C GLU A 3 -3.01 -9.03 21.52
N PHE A 4 -2.09 -8.25 20.93
CA PHE A 4 -2.36 -7.60 19.66
C PHE A 4 -1.81 -8.46 18.53
N ARG A 5 -2.62 -8.75 17.52
CA ARG A 5 -2.25 -9.71 16.48
C ARG A 5 -1.79 -9.05 15.19
N LYS A 6 -2.53 -8.09 14.70
CA LYS A 6 -2.24 -7.48 13.40
C LYS A 6 -2.82 -6.07 13.36
N THR A 7 -2.06 -5.16 12.78
CA THR A 7 -2.53 -3.81 12.52
C THR A 7 -2.80 -3.67 11.03
N ILE A 8 -3.99 -3.21 10.67
CA ILE A 8 -4.38 -3.01 9.27
C ILE A 8 -4.71 -1.54 9.09
N PRO A 9 -3.92 -0.79 8.30
CA PRO A 9 -4.26 0.59 7.98
C PRO A 9 -5.52 0.66 7.13
N ILE A 10 -6.34 1.66 7.39
CA ILE A 10 -7.54 1.95 6.59
C ILE A 10 -7.26 3.24 5.83
N LEU A 11 -7.26 3.16 4.50
CA LEU A 11 -6.95 4.29 3.63
C LEU A 11 -8.21 4.77 2.92
N ARG A 12 -8.37 6.09 2.84
CA ARG A 12 -9.50 6.69 2.15
C ARG A 12 -9.29 6.64 0.64
N ILE A 13 -10.30 6.14 -0.08
CA ILE A 13 -10.33 6.16 -1.53
C ILE A 13 -11.62 6.83 -2.00
N PHE A 14 -11.67 7.24 -3.27
CA PHE A 14 -12.84 7.90 -3.84
C PHE A 14 -13.38 7.20 -5.09
N ASP A 15 -12.67 6.18 -5.59
CA ASP A 15 -13.04 5.48 -6.81
C ASP A 15 -12.47 4.07 -6.76
N VAL A 16 -13.33 3.06 -6.79
CA VAL A 16 -12.91 1.65 -6.67
C VAL A 16 -12.08 1.22 -7.87
N ALA A 17 -12.46 1.62 -9.09
CA ALA A 17 -11.73 1.23 -10.29
C ALA A 17 -10.30 1.79 -10.27
N LYS A 18 -10.13 3.05 -9.87
CA LYS A 18 -8.82 3.68 -9.73
C LYS A 18 -8.00 3.05 -8.63
N ALA A 19 -8.64 2.68 -7.52
CA ALA A 19 -7.96 2.00 -6.42
C ALA A 19 -7.44 0.64 -6.87
N LYS A 20 -8.24 -0.15 -7.58
CA LYS A 20 -7.82 -1.45 -8.10
C LYS A 20 -6.71 -1.32 -9.13
N GLU A 21 -6.78 -0.32 -10.00
CA GLU A 21 -5.71 -0.07 -10.96
C GLU A 21 -4.37 0.17 -10.27
N PHE A 22 -4.39 0.93 -9.18
CA PHE A 22 -3.18 1.25 -8.43
C PHE A 22 -2.72 0.07 -7.55
N TYR A 23 -3.58 -0.41 -6.67
CA TYR A 23 -3.16 -1.43 -5.68
C TYR A 23 -3.00 -2.81 -6.30
N ALA A 24 -3.90 -3.22 -7.18
CA ALA A 24 -3.79 -4.52 -7.83
C ALA A 24 -2.96 -4.46 -9.12
N GLY A 25 -3.26 -3.51 -9.99
CA GLY A 25 -2.59 -3.41 -11.28
C GLY A 25 -1.14 -2.96 -11.19
N PHE A 26 -0.85 -1.94 -10.39
CA PHE A 26 0.49 -1.37 -10.27
C PHE A 26 1.29 -2.03 -9.16
N LEU A 27 0.75 -2.10 -7.94
CA LEU A 27 1.50 -2.64 -6.80
C LEU A 27 1.44 -4.16 -6.66
N GLY A 28 0.56 -4.82 -7.40
CA GLY A 28 0.49 -6.27 -7.40
C GLY A 28 -0.22 -6.89 -6.20
N PHE A 29 -1.04 -6.11 -5.50
CA PHE A 29 -1.84 -6.65 -4.39
C PHE A 29 -3.01 -7.46 -4.93
N ALA A 30 -3.42 -8.48 -4.19
CA ALA A 30 -4.66 -9.19 -4.47
C ALA A 30 -5.82 -8.46 -3.81
N VAL A 31 -6.97 -8.41 -4.47
CA VAL A 31 -8.21 -7.95 -3.85
C VAL A 31 -8.82 -9.15 -3.16
N ASP A 32 -8.76 -9.18 -1.83
CA ASP A 32 -9.22 -10.32 -1.06
C ASP A 32 -10.75 -10.37 -1.00
N TRP A 33 -11.38 -9.23 -0.81
CA TRP A 33 -12.82 -9.09 -0.81
C TRP A 33 -13.20 -7.62 -1.00
N GLU A 34 -14.44 -7.42 -1.41
CA GLU A 34 -15.04 -6.11 -1.61
C GLU A 34 -16.46 -6.16 -1.06
N HIS A 35 -16.80 -5.21 -0.21
CA HIS A 35 -18.11 -5.14 0.43
C HIS A 35 -18.80 -3.82 0.09
N HIS A 36 -20.08 -3.92 -0.25
CA HIS A 36 -20.98 -2.77 -0.44
C HIS A 36 -22.14 -2.96 0.52
N PHE A 37 -22.42 -1.94 1.34
CA PHE A 37 -23.47 -2.04 2.34
C PHE A 37 -24.88 -2.08 1.72
N GLU A 38 -25.04 -1.37 0.59
CA GLU A 38 -26.27 -1.36 -0.22
C GLU A 38 -25.85 -1.16 -1.68
N ASP A 39 -26.79 -1.32 -2.63
CA ASP A 39 -26.51 -1.04 -4.04
C ASP A 39 -26.09 0.42 -4.22
N ASN A 40 -25.04 0.66 -4.98
CA ASN A 40 -24.47 1.98 -5.26
C ASN A 40 -23.98 2.74 -4.03
N THR A 41 -23.68 2.02 -2.96
CA THR A 41 -23.12 2.62 -1.75
C THR A 41 -21.60 2.58 -1.75
N PRO A 42 -20.97 3.33 -0.82
CA PRO A 42 -19.52 3.26 -0.68
C PRO A 42 -19.01 1.84 -0.47
N ALA A 43 -17.91 1.51 -1.11
CA ALA A 43 -17.27 0.21 -1.01
C ALA A 43 -16.21 0.20 0.09
N TYR A 44 -15.97 -1.00 0.61
CA TYR A 44 -14.90 -1.27 1.56
C TYR A 44 -14.17 -2.53 1.09
N LEU A 45 -12.87 -2.44 0.87
CA LEU A 45 -12.09 -3.53 0.28
C LEU A 45 -10.93 -3.93 1.18
N GLN A 46 -10.54 -5.19 1.09
CA GLN A 46 -9.26 -5.62 1.61
C GLN A 46 -8.35 -6.01 0.46
N VAL A 47 -7.14 -5.47 0.49
CA VAL A 47 -6.08 -5.86 -0.44
C VAL A 47 -4.88 -6.36 0.37
N SER A 48 -4.15 -7.32 -0.19
CA SER A 48 -2.99 -7.87 0.50
C SER A 48 -1.93 -8.35 -0.47
N ARG A 49 -0.68 -8.31 -0.01
CA ARG A 49 0.46 -8.86 -0.73
C ARG A 49 1.57 -9.15 0.26
N ALA A 50 2.13 -10.36 0.20
CA ALA A 50 3.35 -10.74 0.91
C ALA A 50 3.39 -10.32 2.38
N GLY A 51 2.27 -10.46 3.07
CA GLY A 51 2.17 -10.16 4.51
C GLY A 51 1.65 -8.76 4.84
N LEU A 52 1.56 -7.87 3.85
CA LEU A 52 0.98 -6.54 4.07
C LEU A 52 -0.49 -6.56 3.68
N THR A 53 -1.35 -6.16 4.61
CA THR A 53 -2.79 -6.05 4.39
C THR A 53 -3.21 -4.60 4.58
N LEU A 54 -4.02 -4.09 3.66
CA LEU A 54 -4.58 -2.75 3.72
C LEU A 54 -6.08 -2.83 3.54
N HIS A 55 -6.81 -1.96 4.20
CA HIS A 55 -8.22 -1.74 3.90
C HIS A 55 -8.37 -0.43 3.15
N LEU A 56 -9.23 -0.43 2.14
CA LEU A 56 -9.50 0.74 1.30
C LEU A 56 -10.98 1.05 1.45
N SER A 57 -11.31 2.29 1.83
CA SER A 57 -12.69 2.66 2.12
C SER A 57 -13.11 3.90 1.35
N GLU A 58 -14.24 3.81 0.65
CA GLU A 58 -14.90 4.98 0.09
C GLU A 58 -15.74 5.73 1.13
N HIS A 59 -15.88 5.19 2.33
CA HIS A 59 -16.74 5.76 3.36
C HIS A 59 -16.08 6.99 3.98
N HIS A 60 -16.75 8.13 3.93
CA HIS A 60 -16.19 9.40 4.41
C HIS A 60 -15.88 9.42 5.90
N GLY A 61 -16.47 8.53 6.69
CA GLY A 61 -16.24 8.48 8.13
C GLY A 61 -15.10 7.58 8.56
N ASP A 62 -14.49 6.80 7.64
CA ASP A 62 -13.52 5.79 8.02
C ASP A 62 -12.09 6.31 8.14
N ALA A 63 -11.68 7.20 7.24
CA ALA A 63 -10.32 7.71 7.21
C ALA A 63 -10.27 9.06 6.54
N CYS A 64 -9.20 9.81 6.78
CA CYS A 64 -8.93 11.07 6.10
C CYS A 64 -8.08 10.83 4.86
N PRO A 65 -8.27 11.59 3.77
CA PRO A 65 -7.38 11.53 2.63
C PRO A 65 -5.96 11.95 2.99
N GLY A 66 -4.97 11.39 2.31
CA GLY A 66 -3.59 11.82 2.48
C GLY A 66 -2.84 11.12 3.60
N SER A 67 -3.30 9.96 4.03
CA SER A 67 -2.60 9.16 5.05
C SER A 67 -1.27 8.64 4.53
N THR A 68 -0.31 8.43 5.43
CA THR A 68 0.98 7.83 5.11
C THR A 68 1.18 6.55 5.90
N VAL A 69 1.61 5.51 5.22
CA VAL A 69 1.91 4.21 5.82
C VAL A 69 3.38 3.92 5.63
N PHE A 70 4.06 3.54 6.70
CA PHE A 70 5.48 3.15 6.67
C PHE A 70 5.55 1.63 6.77
N VAL A 71 6.26 1.01 5.83
CA VAL A 71 6.37 -0.45 5.76
C VAL A 71 7.83 -0.86 5.74
N TRP A 72 8.22 -1.76 6.64
CA TRP A 72 9.51 -2.46 6.53
C TRP A 72 9.33 -3.68 5.64
N MET A 73 10.28 -3.91 4.74
CA MET A 73 10.23 -5.03 3.81
C MET A 73 11.63 -5.52 3.46
N THR A 74 11.69 -6.65 2.77
CA THR A 74 12.90 -7.13 2.10
C THR A 74 12.61 -7.26 0.61
N GLY A 75 13.66 -7.20 -0.22
CA GLY A 75 13.49 -7.33 -1.67
C GLY A 75 13.09 -6.04 -2.36
N ILE A 76 13.54 -4.89 -1.87
CA ILE A 76 13.10 -3.60 -2.41
C ILE A 76 13.56 -3.37 -3.86
N GLU A 77 14.73 -3.86 -4.25
CA GLU A 77 15.19 -3.72 -5.63
C GLU A 77 14.31 -4.50 -6.60
N GLU A 78 13.98 -5.74 -6.22
CA GLU A 78 13.09 -6.58 -7.01
C GLU A 78 11.71 -5.95 -7.14
N PHE A 79 11.18 -5.45 -6.01
CA PHE A 79 9.88 -4.79 -5.98
C PHE A 79 9.86 -3.54 -6.87
N GLN A 80 10.88 -2.69 -6.76
CA GLN A 80 10.97 -1.47 -7.56
C GLN A 80 11.05 -1.79 -9.06
N ARG A 81 11.82 -2.79 -9.46
CA ARG A 81 11.89 -3.20 -10.87
C ARG A 81 10.55 -3.72 -11.36
N GLU A 82 9.88 -4.50 -10.54
CA GLU A 82 8.58 -5.07 -10.88
C GLU A 82 7.54 -3.98 -11.13
N ILE A 83 7.38 -3.05 -10.20
CA ILE A 83 6.36 -2.01 -10.35
C ILE A 83 6.71 -1.00 -11.45
N SER A 84 7.99 -0.68 -11.61
CA SER A 84 8.42 0.24 -12.68
C SER A 84 8.22 -0.36 -14.07
N GLY A 85 8.29 -1.68 -14.18
CA GLY A 85 8.10 -2.38 -15.45
C GLY A 85 6.65 -2.53 -15.87
N ARG A 86 5.70 -2.17 -15.03
CA ARG A 86 4.27 -2.36 -15.35
C ARG A 86 3.65 -1.26 -16.21
N GLY A 87 4.39 -0.17 -16.42
CA GLY A 87 3.90 0.91 -17.29
C GLY A 87 2.75 1.71 -16.71
N TYR A 88 2.64 1.79 -15.39
CA TYR A 88 1.65 2.67 -14.76
C TYR A 88 1.99 4.12 -15.11
N GLN A 89 1.06 4.80 -15.79
CA GLN A 89 1.40 6.09 -16.41
C GLN A 89 1.57 7.25 -15.42
N TYR A 90 1.11 7.12 -14.19
CA TYR A 90 1.09 8.23 -13.24
C TYR A 90 2.26 8.25 -12.28
N LEU A 91 3.06 7.19 -12.20
CA LEU A 91 4.12 7.11 -11.21
C LEU A 91 5.20 6.12 -11.62
N ARG A 92 6.46 6.58 -11.53
CA ARG A 92 7.64 5.72 -11.71
C ARG A 92 8.58 5.95 -10.54
N PRO A 93 8.35 5.29 -9.42
CA PRO A 93 9.15 5.55 -8.22
C PRO A 93 10.55 4.97 -8.35
N GLY A 94 11.54 5.74 -7.89
CA GLY A 94 12.92 5.28 -7.75
C GLY A 94 13.19 4.80 -6.33
N ILE A 95 14.41 4.30 -6.13
CA ILE A 95 14.89 3.93 -4.81
C ILE A 95 15.73 5.09 -4.27
N GLU A 96 15.44 5.54 -3.07
CA GLU A 96 16.16 6.64 -2.43
C GLU A 96 16.82 6.17 -1.14
N ALA A 97 18.00 6.72 -0.84
CA ALA A 97 18.64 6.52 0.46
C ALA A 97 17.96 7.42 1.49
N THR A 98 17.83 6.92 2.70
CA THR A 98 17.17 7.66 3.79
C THR A 98 18.16 8.04 4.87
N PHE A 99 17.75 9.00 5.75
CA PHE A 99 18.59 9.42 6.88
C PHE A 99 18.70 8.34 7.95
N TYR A 100 17.84 7.34 7.93
CA TYR A 100 17.85 6.22 8.91
C TYR A 100 18.50 4.96 8.35
N ASP A 101 19.37 5.12 7.37
CA ASP A 101 20.14 4.02 6.73
C ASP A 101 19.24 2.92 6.14
N ALA A 102 18.25 3.33 5.40
CA ALA A 102 17.37 2.43 4.66
C ALA A 102 17.32 2.86 3.20
N ARG A 103 16.78 1.98 2.37
CA ARG A 103 16.43 2.28 0.98
C ARG A 103 14.93 2.34 0.89
N CYS A 104 14.41 3.39 0.31
CA CYS A 104 12.97 3.67 0.31
C CYS A 104 12.42 3.78 -1.10
N VAL A 105 11.29 3.13 -1.34
CA VAL A 105 10.45 3.37 -2.51
C VAL A 105 9.15 3.98 -2.00
N GLN A 106 8.87 5.21 -2.39
CA GLN A 106 7.65 5.89 -2.00
C GLN A 106 6.67 5.88 -3.15
N VAL A 107 5.45 5.49 -2.89
CA VAL A 107 4.35 5.55 -3.86
C VAL A 107 3.23 6.43 -3.31
N ILE A 108 2.52 7.09 -4.23
CA ILE A 108 1.38 7.93 -3.88
C ILE A 108 0.22 7.44 -4.73
N ASP A 109 -0.90 7.08 -4.08
CA ASP A 109 -2.06 6.60 -4.79
C ASP A 109 -2.86 7.76 -5.41
N PRO A 110 -3.88 7.48 -6.24
CA PRO A 110 -4.66 8.55 -6.89
C PRO A 110 -5.42 9.45 -5.91
N PHE A 111 -5.47 9.11 -4.63
CA PHE A 111 -6.25 9.83 -3.62
C PHE A 111 -5.36 10.58 -2.64
N GLY A 112 -4.03 10.56 -2.86
CA GLY A 112 -3.07 11.25 -2.02
C GLY A 112 -2.52 10.43 -0.86
N ASN A 113 -2.89 9.17 -0.73
CA ASN A 113 -2.30 8.31 0.29
C ASN A 113 -0.90 7.88 -0.14
N ARG A 114 0.03 7.84 0.81
CA ARG A 114 1.42 7.48 0.57
C ARG A 114 1.76 6.18 1.25
N ILE A 115 2.57 5.37 0.58
CA ILE A 115 3.18 4.21 1.21
C ILE A 115 4.68 4.34 1.03
N ARG A 116 5.40 4.27 2.15
CA ARG A 116 6.86 4.27 2.15
C ARG A 116 7.35 2.87 2.44
N PHE A 117 7.77 2.18 1.38
CA PHE A 117 8.37 0.86 1.49
C PHE A 117 9.85 1.02 1.79
N ASN A 118 10.34 0.38 2.84
CA ASN A 118 11.71 0.56 3.30
C ASN A 118 12.38 -0.78 3.53
N GLU A 119 13.61 -0.89 3.07
CA GLU A 119 14.47 -2.02 3.41
C GLU A 119 15.65 -1.49 4.22
N ASP A 120 15.86 -2.08 5.40
CA ASP A 120 16.90 -1.65 6.32
C ASP A 120 18.27 -2.11 5.82
N LEU A 121 19.18 -1.17 5.61
CA LEU A 121 20.55 -1.49 5.19
C LEU A 121 21.40 -2.03 6.32
N LYS A 122 21.01 -1.76 7.56
CA LYS A 122 21.75 -2.22 8.75
C LYS A 122 21.33 -3.59 9.21
N ALA A 123 20.13 -4.02 8.84
CA ALA A 123 19.64 -5.31 9.30
C ALA A 123 20.48 -6.40 8.67
N ALA A 124 21.28 -7.06 9.49
CA ALA A 124 21.83 -8.32 9.08
C ALA A 124 20.64 -9.24 8.79
N PRO A 125 20.68 -10.02 7.69
CA PRO A 125 19.62 -10.99 7.45
C PRO A 125 19.44 -11.84 8.69
N ALA A 126 18.22 -11.93 9.16
CA ALA A 126 17.91 -12.82 10.26
C ALA A 126 18.28 -14.23 9.82
N THR A 127 19.18 -14.79 10.50
CA THR A 127 19.58 -16.17 10.23
C THR A 127 18.67 -17.12 10.96
#